data_5e856d0d794e8581eb56bc16f173b5fc
#
_entry.id   5e856d0d794e8581eb56bc16f173b5fc
#
_cell.length_a   1.000
_cell.length_b   1.000
_cell.length_c   1.000
_cell.angle_alpha   90.00
_cell.angle_beta   90.00
_cell.angle_gamma   90.00
#
_symmetry.space_group_name_H-M   'P 1'
#
loop_
_entity.id
_entity.type
_entity.pdbx_description
1 polymer ?
#
loop_
_entity_poly.entity_id
_entity_poly.type
_entity_poly.pdbx_seq_one_letter_code
_entity_poly.pdbx_strand_id
1 'polypeptide(L)'
;RGRLILGGDIEIGMTQREASLGDKQAFRQLGALSQTIRMRAMAQRVGQGRGNAPPAILTELKGVDAAYPLYGALALRHGIYRPLDAGDILIGDALSQRLDIGRGAKLRYGDALFIVRDIIVDEPDRLGEGFTLGPVAITSLSGLRRTGLIQPGSLYSTKYRIRLDPRYDAATVRKDWEKARAGEGWTFKDRDRAAPGANRFIDRMGQFLSLIGLAALVIAGIGVSNGVASYLAGKRNGIATLKVLGASAADIARIYRLQVGAVALLGIAAGLVVGAGLPP
;
A
#
# COMPACT_ATOMS: atom_id res chain seq x y z
N ARG A 1 -10.09 7.04 4.16
CA ARG A 1 -9.81 5.65 3.68
C ARG A 1 -8.47 5.12 4.19
N GLY A 2 -7.37 5.90 4.18
CA GLY A 2 -6.04 5.46 4.65
C GLY A 2 -6.01 4.96 6.10
N ARG A 3 -6.76 5.58 7.02
CA ARG A 3 -6.87 5.16 8.43
C ARG A 3 -7.45 3.76 8.61
N LEU A 4 -8.42 3.38 7.79
CA LEU A 4 -9.03 2.04 7.82
C LEU A 4 -8.05 1.00 7.29
N ILE A 5 -7.33 1.31 6.21
CA ILE A 5 -6.33 0.41 5.61
C ILE A 5 -5.17 0.16 6.57
N LEU A 6 -4.67 1.20 7.22
CA LEU A 6 -3.55 1.12 8.16
C LEU A 6 -3.98 0.56 9.54
N GLY A 7 -5.27 0.71 9.89
CA GLY A 7 -5.80 0.43 11.23
C GLY A 7 -5.32 1.43 12.29
N GLY A 8 -4.77 2.58 11.89
CA GLY A 8 -4.23 3.64 12.74
C GLY A 8 -3.96 4.92 11.95
N ASP A 9 -3.61 6.01 12.64
CA ASP A 9 -3.04 7.22 12.02
C ASP A 9 -1.56 7.01 11.71
N ILE A 10 -0.86 6.27 12.59
CA ILE A 10 0.54 5.81 12.44
C ILE A 10 0.61 4.32 12.76
N GLU A 11 1.42 3.60 12.01
CA GLU A 11 1.85 2.23 12.28
C GLU A 11 3.37 2.19 12.44
N ILE A 12 3.83 1.62 13.55
CA ILE A 12 5.25 1.34 13.82
C ILE A 12 5.41 -0.18 13.80
N GLY A 13 6.25 -0.67 12.91
CA GLY A 13 6.52 -2.09 12.73
C GLY A 13 7.92 -2.50 13.16
N MET A 14 8.02 -3.67 13.76
CA MET A 14 9.28 -4.30 14.16
C MET A 14 9.25 -5.78 13.80
N THR A 15 10.42 -6.34 13.47
CA THR A 15 10.55 -7.76 13.17
C THR A 15 11.35 -8.45 14.28
N GLN A 16 10.89 -9.61 14.74
CA GLN A 16 11.52 -10.46 15.74
C GLN A 16 11.76 -9.80 17.11
N ARG A 17 11.09 -8.70 17.39
CA ARG A 17 11.18 -8.00 18.69
C ARG A 17 9.91 -7.23 19.01
N GLU A 18 9.79 -6.85 20.28
CA GLU A 18 8.80 -5.91 20.77
C GLU A 18 9.48 -4.60 21.20
N ALA A 19 8.71 -3.51 21.21
CA ALA A 19 9.16 -2.23 21.76
C ALA A 19 9.39 -2.33 23.27
N SER A 20 10.37 -1.57 23.77
CA SER A 20 10.64 -1.45 25.20
C SER A 20 9.43 -0.85 25.94
N LEU A 21 9.41 -0.99 27.26
CA LEU A 21 8.37 -0.35 28.09
C LEU A 21 8.38 1.17 27.92
N GLY A 22 9.56 1.78 27.84
CA GLY A 22 9.72 3.22 27.62
C GLY A 22 9.15 3.65 26.26
N ASP A 23 9.42 2.90 25.19
CA ASP A 23 8.88 3.19 23.86
C ASP A 23 7.35 3.06 23.85
N LYS A 24 6.80 2.01 24.49
CA LYS A 24 5.34 1.83 24.62
C LYS A 24 4.67 2.97 25.41
N GLN A 25 5.36 3.52 26.41
CA GLN A 25 4.87 4.71 27.13
C GLN A 25 4.87 5.94 26.24
N ALA A 26 5.95 6.17 25.47
CA ALA A 26 6.02 7.26 24.52
C ALA A 26 4.93 7.15 23.44
N PHE A 27 4.64 5.95 22.93
CA PHE A 27 3.54 5.74 21.99
C PHE A 27 2.17 6.09 22.61
N ARG A 28 1.92 5.73 23.89
CA ARG A 28 0.67 6.08 24.57
C ARG A 28 0.50 7.58 24.82
N GLN A 29 1.61 8.34 24.92
CA GLN A 29 1.55 9.80 25.04
C GLN A 29 1.05 10.46 23.76
N LEU A 30 1.24 9.82 22.60
CA LEU A 30 0.77 10.30 21.31
C LEU A 30 -0.73 10.05 21.10
N GLY A 31 -1.32 9.07 21.80
CA GLY A 31 -2.73 8.74 21.65
C GLY A 31 -3.08 7.30 22.04
N ALA A 32 -4.22 6.83 21.59
CA ALA A 32 -4.66 5.46 21.85
C ALA A 32 -3.78 4.47 21.05
N LEU A 33 -3.21 3.51 21.78
CA LEU A 33 -2.27 2.51 21.25
C LEU A 33 -2.93 1.15 21.16
N SER A 34 -2.73 0.43 20.06
CA SER A 34 -2.99 -1.00 19.93
C SER A 34 -1.74 -1.73 19.45
N GLN A 35 -1.45 -2.84 20.10
CA GLN A 35 -0.35 -3.74 19.76
C GLN A 35 -0.88 -5.01 19.12
N THR A 36 -0.31 -5.40 17.98
CA THR A 36 -0.57 -6.69 17.35
C THR A 36 0.75 -7.42 17.09
N ILE A 37 0.75 -8.74 17.28
CA ILE A 37 1.87 -9.61 16.93
C ILE A 37 1.36 -10.62 15.92
N ARG A 38 2.10 -10.82 14.85
CA ARG A 38 1.76 -11.73 13.78
C ARG A 38 2.90 -12.70 13.51
N MET A 39 2.57 -13.98 13.37
CA MET A 39 3.51 -15.04 13.05
C MET A 39 2.82 -16.16 12.26
N ARG A 40 3.61 -16.99 11.62
CA ARG A 40 3.13 -18.24 11.03
C ARG A 40 3.17 -19.35 12.06
N ALA A 41 2.09 -20.10 12.18
CA ALA A 41 1.98 -21.19 13.13
C ALA A 41 1.09 -22.31 12.60
N MET A 42 1.38 -23.53 13.02
CA MET A 42 0.58 -24.70 12.67
C MET A 42 -0.63 -24.79 13.57
N ALA A 43 -1.81 -24.79 12.98
CA ALA A 43 -3.07 -25.07 13.63
C ALA A 43 -3.35 -26.57 13.61
N GLN A 44 -3.72 -27.17 14.73
CA GLN A 44 -4.12 -28.58 14.83
C GLN A 44 -5.50 -28.67 15.46
N ARG A 45 -6.43 -29.37 14.81
CA ARG A 45 -7.72 -29.71 15.40
C ARG A 45 -7.51 -30.67 16.59
N VAL A 46 -8.14 -30.39 17.71
CA VAL A 46 -8.18 -31.30 18.85
C VAL A 46 -9.55 -31.98 18.87
N GLY A 47 -9.59 -33.28 18.63
CA GLY A 47 -10.84 -34.03 18.64
C GLY A 47 -10.70 -35.44 18.08
N GLN A 48 -11.67 -36.23 18.37
CA GLN A 48 -11.77 -37.67 18.25
C GLN A 48 -11.33 -38.22 16.86
N GLY A 49 -10.21 -38.91 16.84
CA GLY A 49 -9.74 -39.73 15.74
C GLY A 49 -8.80 -40.77 16.30
N ARG A 50 -9.28 -41.99 16.51
CA ARG A 50 -8.42 -43.17 16.75
C ARG A 50 -7.64 -43.44 15.47
N GLY A 51 -6.33 -43.15 15.48
CA GLY A 51 -5.41 -43.72 14.52
C GLY A 51 -4.61 -42.86 13.58
N ASN A 52 -4.94 -41.57 13.33
CA ASN A 52 -4.11 -40.65 12.52
C ASN A 52 -3.88 -39.34 13.26
N ALA A 53 -2.63 -38.86 13.17
CA ALA A 53 -2.33 -37.49 13.66
C ALA A 53 -3.29 -36.50 12.99
N PRO A 54 -3.95 -35.58 13.77
CA PRO A 54 -4.88 -34.63 13.20
C PRO A 54 -4.16 -33.74 12.18
N PRO A 55 -4.81 -33.39 11.05
CA PRO A 55 -4.18 -32.58 10.03
C PRO A 55 -3.75 -31.23 10.63
N ALA A 56 -2.49 -30.88 10.41
CA ALA A 56 -1.92 -29.61 10.80
C ALA A 56 -1.91 -28.67 9.60
N ILE A 57 -2.43 -27.47 9.75
CA ILE A 57 -2.51 -26.46 8.67
C ILE A 57 -1.67 -25.26 9.06
N LEU A 58 -0.80 -24.81 8.16
CA LEU A 58 -0.06 -23.58 8.32
C LEU A 58 -1.02 -22.39 8.20
N THR A 59 -1.03 -21.58 9.23
CA THR A 59 -1.92 -20.41 9.35
C THR A 59 -1.12 -19.17 9.67
N GLU A 60 -1.75 -18.02 9.50
CA GLU A 60 -1.28 -16.76 10.00
C GLU A 60 -1.96 -16.48 11.35
N LEU A 61 -1.19 -16.65 12.43
CA LEU A 61 -1.67 -16.43 13.80
C LEU A 61 -1.38 -14.99 14.21
N LYS A 62 -2.44 -14.26 14.57
CA LYS A 62 -2.40 -12.85 15.02
C LYS A 62 -2.82 -12.75 16.46
N GLY A 63 -1.92 -12.26 17.32
CA GLY A 63 -2.22 -11.86 18.67
C GLY A 63 -2.58 -10.38 18.73
N VAL A 64 -3.69 -10.04 19.38
CA VAL A 64 -4.19 -8.67 19.50
C VAL A 64 -4.39 -8.26 20.96
N ASP A 65 -4.25 -6.98 21.26
CA ASP A 65 -4.59 -6.43 22.56
C ASP A 65 -6.08 -6.08 22.67
N ALA A 66 -6.50 -5.62 23.85
CA ALA A 66 -7.89 -5.25 24.10
C ALA A 66 -8.35 -3.98 23.36
N ALA A 67 -7.40 -3.17 22.86
CA ALA A 67 -7.70 -1.94 22.12
C ALA A 67 -7.94 -2.20 20.62
N TYR A 68 -7.64 -3.40 20.12
CA TYR A 68 -7.86 -3.78 18.73
C TYR A 68 -9.35 -4.01 18.42
N PRO A 69 -9.86 -3.58 17.27
CA PRO A 69 -9.24 -2.67 16.28
C PRO A 69 -9.44 -1.20 16.67
N LEU A 70 -8.45 -0.34 16.44
CA LEU A 70 -8.57 1.11 16.68
C LEU A 70 -9.49 1.81 15.69
N TYR A 71 -9.55 1.32 14.46
CA TYR A 71 -10.41 1.80 13.38
C TYR A 71 -11.09 0.62 12.68
N GLY A 72 -12.33 0.83 12.28
CA GLY A 72 -13.16 -0.21 11.68
C GLY A 72 -13.75 -1.17 12.70
N ALA A 73 -14.29 -2.26 12.22
CA ALA A 73 -14.85 -3.33 13.04
C ALA A 73 -14.47 -4.69 12.43
N LEU A 74 -14.18 -5.66 13.29
CA LEU A 74 -13.98 -7.04 12.86
C LEU A 74 -15.36 -7.68 12.66
N ALA A 75 -15.68 -8.07 11.42
CA ALA A 75 -16.95 -8.70 11.11
C ALA A 75 -16.89 -10.21 11.40
N LEU A 76 -17.78 -10.67 12.24
CA LEU A 76 -17.92 -12.07 12.64
C LEU A 76 -19.19 -12.67 12.04
N ARG A 77 -19.23 -13.99 11.90
CA ARG A 77 -20.39 -14.69 11.31
C ARG A 77 -21.62 -14.65 12.22
N HIS A 78 -21.45 -14.78 13.54
CA HIS A 78 -22.57 -14.98 14.46
C HIS A 78 -22.67 -13.94 15.58
N GLY A 79 -21.74 -13.01 15.69
CA GLY A 79 -21.74 -12.07 16.80
C GLY A 79 -21.01 -10.78 16.56
N ILE A 80 -20.92 -9.98 17.61
CA ILE A 80 -20.16 -8.74 17.64
C ILE A 80 -18.80 -9.03 18.27
N TYR A 81 -17.74 -8.48 17.70
CA TYR A 81 -16.39 -8.59 18.27
C TYR A 81 -16.32 -8.01 19.68
N ARG A 82 -15.70 -8.75 20.57
CA ARG A 82 -15.32 -8.33 21.93
C ARG A 82 -13.87 -8.75 22.16
N PRO A 83 -13.14 -8.06 23.05
CA PRO A 83 -11.79 -8.49 23.41
C PRO A 83 -11.74 -9.96 23.79
N LEU A 84 -10.71 -10.65 23.33
CA LEU A 84 -10.55 -12.09 23.49
C LEU A 84 -9.84 -12.42 24.80
N ASP A 85 -10.30 -13.45 25.46
CA ASP A 85 -9.60 -14.06 26.59
C ASP A 85 -8.42 -14.91 26.10
N ALA A 86 -7.51 -15.29 27.01
CA ALA A 86 -6.32 -16.05 26.68
C ALA A 86 -6.60 -17.46 26.11
N GLY A 87 -7.80 -17.99 26.32
CA GLY A 87 -8.25 -19.28 25.81
C GLY A 87 -9.08 -19.20 24.55
N ASP A 88 -9.37 -18.00 24.05
CA ASP A 88 -10.25 -17.78 22.92
C ASP A 88 -9.49 -17.57 21.61
N ILE A 89 -10.08 -18.03 20.50
CA ILE A 89 -9.57 -17.79 19.16
C ILE A 89 -10.71 -17.55 18.18
N LEU A 90 -10.50 -16.61 17.26
CA LEU A 90 -11.31 -16.41 16.07
C LEU A 90 -10.57 -16.99 14.88
N ILE A 91 -11.27 -17.64 13.96
CA ILE A 91 -10.68 -18.27 12.79
C ILE A 91 -11.30 -17.74 11.51
N GLY A 92 -10.51 -17.59 10.47
CA GLY A 92 -11.01 -17.24 9.15
C GLY A 92 -11.79 -18.40 8.52
N ASP A 93 -12.69 -18.07 7.59
CA ASP A 93 -13.56 -19.04 6.91
C ASP A 93 -12.78 -20.18 6.23
N ALA A 94 -11.66 -19.85 5.58
CA ALA A 94 -10.78 -20.84 4.96
C ALA A 94 -10.19 -21.85 5.96
N LEU A 95 -9.92 -21.46 7.21
CA LEU A 95 -9.44 -22.39 8.24
C LEU A 95 -10.58 -23.26 8.76
N SER A 96 -11.75 -22.67 8.96
CA SER A 96 -12.97 -23.37 9.33
C SER A 96 -13.29 -24.50 8.35
N GLN A 97 -13.28 -24.22 7.07
CA GLN A 97 -13.55 -25.21 6.01
C GLN A 97 -12.47 -26.29 5.92
N ARG A 98 -11.18 -25.91 5.96
CA ARG A 98 -10.07 -26.88 5.82
C ARG A 98 -9.95 -27.88 6.97
N LEU A 99 -10.27 -27.45 8.18
CA LEU A 99 -10.23 -28.30 9.37
C LEU A 99 -11.59 -28.91 9.71
N ASP A 100 -12.64 -28.53 8.99
CA ASP A 100 -14.03 -28.87 9.28
C ASP A 100 -14.38 -28.60 10.75
N ILE A 101 -14.17 -27.35 11.18
CA ILE A 101 -14.41 -26.88 12.56
C ILE A 101 -15.24 -25.60 12.56
N GLY A 102 -16.07 -25.48 13.57
CA GLY A 102 -16.89 -24.29 13.81
C GLY A 102 -16.75 -23.79 15.24
N ARG A 103 -17.69 -22.95 15.63
CA ARG A 103 -17.77 -22.37 16.96
C ARG A 103 -17.81 -23.47 18.03
N GLY A 104 -17.04 -23.28 19.12
CA GLY A 104 -16.92 -24.22 20.23
C GLY A 104 -15.89 -25.33 20.00
N ALA A 105 -15.36 -25.47 18.79
CA ALA A 105 -14.31 -26.45 18.50
C ALA A 105 -13.00 -26.10 19.24
N LYS A 106 -12.19 -27.12 19.54
CA LYS A 106 -10.88 -26.94 20.16
C LYS A 106 -9.77 -26.96 19.12
N LEU A 107 -8.87 -25.99 19.21
CA LEU A 107 -7.75 -25.80 18.32
C LEU A 107 -6.45 -25.70 19.12
N ARG A 108 -5.39 -26.34 18.67
CA ARG A 108 -4.07 -26.29 19.30
C ARG A 108 -3.12 -25.45 18.47
N TYR A 109 -2.38 -24.57 19.14
CA TYR A 109 -1.22 -23.87 18.61
C TYR A 109 -0.07 -23.98 19.60
N GLY A 110 1.02 -24.62 19.21
CA GLY A 110 2.13 -24.91 20.13
C GLY A 110 1.61 -25.64 21.38
N ASP A 111 1.91 -25.10 22.54
CA ASP A 111 1.52 -25.66 23.84
C ASP A 111 0.10 -25.27 24.29
N ALA A 112 -0.55 -24.32 23.60
CA ALA A 112 -1.84 -23.78 24.01
C ALA A 112 -3.02 -24.43 23.29
N LEU A 113 -4.09 -24.64 24.04
CA LEU A 113 -5.42 -25.01 23.57
C LEU A 113 -6.32 -23.77 23.57
N PHE A 114 -7.07 -23.61 22.48
CA PHE A 114 -8.03 -22.53 22.30
C PHE A 114 -9.42 -23.07 21.97
N ILE A 115 -10.43 -22.29 22.34
CA ILE A 115 -11.83 -22.52 21.94
C ILE A 115 -12.18 -21.53 20.85
N VAL A 116 -12.68 -22.01 19.72
CA VAL A 116 -13.14 -21.20 18.61
C VAL A 116 -14.40 -20.44 19.04
N ARG A 117 -14.29 -19.11 19.19
CA ARG A 117 -15.40 -18.22 19.57
C ARG A 117 -16.33 -17.92 18.42
N ASP A 118 -15.77 -17.62 17.24
CA ASP A 118 -16.52 -17.32 16.03
C ASP A 118 -15.63 -17.39 14.79
N ILE A 119 -16.25 -17.19 13.62
CA ILE A 119 -15.60 -17.18 12.32
C ILE A 119 -15.51 -15.76 11.81
N ILE A 120 -14.31 -15.35 11.38
CA ILE A 120 -14.01 -14.04 10.81
C ILE A 120 -14.55 -14.00 9.38
N VAL A 121 -15.39 -13.02 9.09
CA VAL A 121 -15.91 -12.73 7.75
C VAL A 121 -15.07 -11.66 7.08
N ASP A 122 -14.76 -10.58 7.82
CA ASP A 122 -13.93 -9.49 7.30
C ASP A 122 -13.06 -8.89 8.41
N GLU A 123 -11.82 -8.56 8.04
CA GLU A 123 -10.82 -7.98 8.93
C GLU A 123 -10.49 -6.56 8.45
N PRO A 124 -10.64 -5.53 9.30
CA PRO A 124 -10.58 -4.13 8.86
C PRO A 124 -9.21 -3.69 8.35
N ASP A 125 -8.13 -4.27 8.86
CA ASP A 125 -6.74 -3.94 8.51
C ASP A 125 -6.08 -4.93 7.54
N ARG A 126 -6.85 -5.85 6.95
CA ARG A 126 -6.36 -6.88 6.03
C ARG A 126 -5.64 -6.31 4.81
N LEU A 127 -6.15 -5.20 4.23
CA LEU A 127 -5.56 -4.56 3.07
C LEU A 127 -4.19 -3.92 3.36
N GLY A 128 -3.98 -3.44 4.58
CA GLY A 128 -2.70 -2.86 5.02
C GLY A 128 -1.62 -3.89 5.35
N GLU A 129 -2.02 -5.15 5.50
CA GLU A 129 -1.13 -6.24 5.93
C GLU A 129 -0.37 -6.91 4.77
N GLY A 130 -0.75 -6.63 3.51
CA GLY A 130 -0.15 -7.26 2.33
C GLY A 130 -0.73 -8.65 2.03
N PHE A 131 -0.01 -9.45 1.23
CA PHE A 131 -0.42 -10.81 0.89
C PHE A 131 -0.32 -11.73 2.10
N THR A 132 -1.44 -12.26 2.55
CA THR A 132 -1.51 -13.29 3.58
C THR A 132 -1.31 -14.66 2.95
N LEU A 133 -0.27 -15.38 3.39
CA LEU A 133 0.07 -16.72 2.88
C LEU A 133 -0.55 -17.82 3.75
N GLY A 134 -1.87 -17.81 3.91
CA GLY A 134 -2.58 -18.82 4.68
C GLY A 134 -3.86 -18.32 5.32
N PRO A 135 -4.66 -19.25 5.87
CA PRO A 135 -5.84 -18.87 6.63
C PRO A 135 -5.46 -18.12 7.90
N VAL A 136 -6.25 -17.13 8.26
CA VAL A 136 -6.05 -16.27 9.42
C VAL A 136 -6.65 -16.88 10.69
N ALA A 137 -5.96 -16.69 11.82
CA ALA A 137 -6.49 -16.93 13.15
C ALA A 137 -6.11 -15.78 14.09
N ILE A 138 -7.04 -15.30 14.92
CA ILE A 138 -6.83 -14.17 15.84
C ILE A 138 -7.09 -14.63 17.26
N THR A 139 -6.13 -14.37 18.13
CA THR A 139 -6.25 -14.59 19.59
C THR A 139 -5.78 -13.35 20.36
N SER A 140 -5.91 -13.34 21.67
CA SER A 140 -5.34 -12.26 22.51
C SER A 140 -3.80 -12.35 22.54
N LEU A 141 -3.12 -11.25 22.89
CA LEU A 141 -1.65 -11.27 23.13
C LEU A 141 -1.28 -12.26 24.24
N SER A 142 -2.09 -12.36 25.28
CA SER A 142 -1.91 -13.35 26.36
C SER A 142 -2.08 -14.78 25.86
N GLY A 143 -3.07 -15.02 25.01
CA GLY A 143 -3.27 -16.31 24.34
C GLY A 143 -2.08 -16.68 23.45
N LEU A 144 -1.59 -15.75 22.65
CA LEU A 144 -0.43 -15.98 21.79
C LEU A 144 0.82 -16.35 22.61
N ARG A 145 1.08 -15.66 23.75
CA ARG A 145 2.22 -15.98 24.62
C ARG A 145 2.12 -17.39 25.23
N ARG A 146 0.92 -17.85 25.56
CA ARG A 146 0.68 -19.22 26.07
C ARG A 146 1.06 -20.31 25.08
N THR A 147 1.11 -20.00 23.78
CA THR A 147 1.50 -21.00 22.77
C THR A 147 2.95 -21.46 22.86
N GLY A 148 3.82 -20.74 23.58
CA GLY A 148 5.26 -21.00 23.62
C GLY A 148 5.99 -20.77 22.28
N LEU A 149 5.31 -20.24 21.25
CA LEU A 149 5.88 -20.07 19.91
C LEU A 149 6.78 -18.83 19.76
N ILE A 150 6.65 -17.85 20.65
CA ILE A 150 7.50 -16.67 20.68
C ILE A 150 8.74 -16.99 21.51
N GLN A 151 9.82 -17.38 20.84
CA GLN A 151 11.12 -17.72 21.43
C GLN A 151 12.22 -16.91 20.75
N PRO A 152 13.42 -16.80 21.34
CA PRO A 152 14.58 -16.22 20.66
C PRO A 152 14.80 -16.88 19.30
N GLY A 153 14.85 -16.08 18.23
CA GLY A 153 14.97 -16.59 16.86
C GLY A 153 13.66 -16.87 16.13
N SER A 154 12.50 -16.81 16.79
CA SER A 154 11.21 -16.97 16.13
C SER A 154 10.93 -15.84 15.14
N LEU A 155 10.36 -16.17 13.98
CA LEU A 155 9.97 -15.21 12.96
C LEU A 155 8.57 -14.66 13.26
N TYR A 156 8.51 -13.48 13.84
CA TYR A 156 7.26 -12.75 14.06
C TYR A 156 7.43 -11.26 13.77
N SER A 157 6.34 -10.59 13.52
CA SER A 157 6.30 -9.14 13.36
C SER A 157 5.39 -8.52 14.43
N THR A 158 5.85 -7.45 15.04
CA THR A 158 5.06 -6.65 15.98
C THR A 158 4.68 -5.34 15.32
N LYS A 159 3.43 -4.96 15.43
CA LYS A 159 2.93 -3.67 14.94
C LYS A 159 2.27 -2.92 16.08
N TYR A 160 2.63 -1.66 16.19
CA TYR A 160 2.05 -0.69 17.10
C TYR A 160 1.26 0.32 16.26
N ARG A 161 -0.05 0.33 16.42
CA ARG A 161 -0.94 1.27 15.74
C ARG A 161 -1.39 2.31 16.73
N ILE A 162 -1.34 3.57 16.31
CA ILE A 162 -1.64 4.70 17.17
C ILE A 162 -2.76 5.50 16.51
N ARG A 163 -3.84 5.72 17.24
CA ARG A 163 -4.84 6.75 16.94
C ARG A 163 -4.39 8.01 17.64
N LEU A 164 -3.82 8.94 16.86
CA LEU A 164 -3.24 10.17 17.38
C LEU A 164 -4.27 11.07 18.05
N ASP A 165 -3.85 11.72 19.11
CA ASP A 165 -4.56 12.88 19.65
C ASP A 165 -4.57 14.00 18.60
N PRO A 166 -5.69 14.76 18.44
CA PRO A 166 -5.83 15.80 17.41
C PRO A 166 -4.74 16.87 17.38
N ARG A 167 -4.02 17.06 18.49
CA ARG A 167 -2.88 18.01 18.58
C ARG A 167 -1.62 17.57 17.81
N TYR A 168 -1.54 16.31 17.41
CA TYR A 168 -0.37 15.77 16.69
C TYR A 168 -0.65 15.59 15.21
N ASP A 169 0.31 16.01 14.39
CA ASP A 169 0.32 15.72 12.95
C ASP A 169 1.06 14.41 12.65
N ALA A 170 0.40 13.51 11.92
CA ALA A 170 0.92 12.17 11.64
C ALA A 170 2.24 12.19 10.87
N ALA A 171 2.39 13.11 9.90
CA ALA A 171 3.59 13.19 9.08
C ALA A 171 4.78 13.70 9.89
N THR A 172 4.55 14.67 10.77
CA THR A 172 5.58 15.23 11.66
C THR A 172 6.04 14.19 12.67
N VAL A 173 5.12 13.55 13.39
CA VAL A 173 5.44 12.49 14.37
C VAL A 173 6.20 11.36 13.71
N ARG A 174 5.78 10.91 12.52
CA ARG A 174 6.51 9.88 11.78
C ARG A 174 7.95 10.29 11.46
N LYS A 175 8.15 11.50 10.93
CA LYS A 175 9.50 11.99 10.58
C LYS A 175 10.42 12.08 11.79
N ASP A 176 9.91 12.55 12.92
CA ASP A 176 10.68 12.68 14.15
C ASP A 176 11.10 11.32 14.68
N TRP A 177 10.20 10.33 14.67
CA TRP A 177 10.50 8.97 15.09
C TRP A 177 11.43 8.23 14.12
N GLU A 178 11.25 8.38 12.80
CA GLU A 178 12.16 7.83 11.78
C GLU A 178 13.59 8.37 11.99
N LYS A 179 13.70 9.67 12.28
CA LYS A 179 15.01 10.31 12.54
C LYS A 179 15.63 9.86 13.87
N ALA A 180 14.82 9.79 14.93
CA ALA A 180 15.29 9.38 16.26
C ALA A 180 15.72 7.91 16.33
N ARG A 181 15.14 7.03 15.48
CA ARG A 181 15.37 5.58 15.46
C ARG A 181 15.98 5.09 14.15
N ALA A 182 16.71 5.98 13.45
CA ALA A 182 17.41 5.65 12.22
C ALA A 182 18.39 4.50 12.46
N GLY A 183 18.33 3.44 11.64
CA GLY A 183 19.22 2.27 11.76
C GLY A 183 18.76 1.17 12.74
N GLU A 184 17.72 1.38 13.54
CA GLU A 184 17.21 0.36 14.45
C GLU A 184 16.30 -0.70 13.79
N GLY A 185 16.07 -0.61 12.48
CA GLY A 185 15.23 -1.55 11.74
C GLY A 185 13.73 -1.43 12.04
N TRP A 186 13.29 -0.26 12.50
CA TRP A 186 11.89 0.06 12.69
C TRP A 186 11.28 0.53 11.37
N THR A 187 10.03 0.20 11.11
CA THR A 187 9.29 0.71 9.96
C THR A 187 8.19 1.65 10.44
N PHE A 188 8.12 2.83 9.84
CA PHE A 188 7.14 3.84 10.17
C PHE A 188 6.23 4.08 8.96
N LYS A 189 4.93 4.00 9.16
CA LYS A 189 3.92 4.32 8.14
C LYS A 189 2.91 5.27 8.72
N ASP A 190 2.48 6.22 7.92
CA ASP A 190 1.36 7.09 8.20
C ASP A 190 0.16 6.75 7.29
N ARG A 191 -0.98 7.36 7.57
CA ARG A 191 -2.22 7.16 6.81
C ARG A 191 -2.09 7.52 5.32
N ASP A 192 -1.16 8.41 4.96
CA ASP A 192 -0.97 8.87 3.58
C ASP A 192 -0.07 7.89 2.80
N ARG A 193 0.68 7.05 3.53
CA ARG A 193 1.53 5.96 3.00
C ARG A 193 1.03 4.57 3.37
N ALA A 194 -0.27 4.45 3.63
CA ALA A 194 -0.90 3.18 4.02
C ALA A 194 -0.80 2.09 2.93
N ALA A 195 -0.66 2.48 1.66
CA ALA A 195 -0.56 1.57 0.52
C ALA A 195 0.72 1.83 -0.31
N PRO A 196 1.92 1.47 0.18
CA PRO A 196 3.17 1.77 -0.51
C PRO A 196 3.30 1.08 -1.88
N GLY A 197 2.57 -0.01 -2.11
CA GLY A 197 2.49 -0.67 -3.42
C GLY A 197 1.76 0.16 -4.47
N ALA A 198 0.64 0.77 -4.11
CA ALA A 198 -0.13 1.61 -5.01
C ALA A 198 0.63 2.89 -5.39
N ASN A 199 1.28 3.56 -4.43
CA ASN A 199 2.07 4.74 -4.69
C ASN A 199 3.28 4.43 -5.60
N ARG A 200 4.01 3.35 -5.35
CA ARG A 200 5.11 2.92 -6.24
C ARG A 200 4.63 2.55 -7.64
N PHE A 201 3.44 1.98 -7.77
CA PHE A 201 2.83 1.69 -9.07
C PHE A 201 2.49 2.98 -9.80
N ILE A 202 1.84 3.95 -9.15
CA ILE A 202 1.50 5.27 -9.70
C ILE A 202 2.77 6.02 -10.13
N ASP A 203 3.81 6.05 -9.29
CA ASP A 203 5.10 6.69 -9.61
C ASP A 203 5.76 6.06 -10.84
N ARG A 204 5.77 4.73 -10.93
CA ARG A 204 6.31 4.02 -12.10
C ARG A 204 5.48 4.27 -13.36
N MET A 205 4.16 4.29 -13.24
CA MET A 205 3.28 4.64 -14.37
C MET A 205 3.51 6.08 -14.82
N GLY A 206 3.69 7.02 -13.89
CA GLY A 206 4.04 8.40 -14.19
C GLY A 206 5.38 8.52 -14.94
N GLN A 207 6.40 7.81 -14.49
CA GLN A 207 7.70 7.76 -15.20
C GLN A 207 7.58 7.15 -16.60
N PHE A 208 6.82 6.07 -16.74
CA PHE A 208 6.60 5.41 -18.02
C PHE A 208 5.83 6.31 -19.01
N LEU A 209 4.78 6.97 -18.55
CA LEU A 209 4.02 7.95 -19.35
C LEU A 209 4.88 9.15 -19.75
N SER A 210 5.75 9.63 -18.87
CA SER A 210 6.70 10.71 -19.18
C SER A 210 7.69 10.30 -20.29
N LEU A 211 8.17 9.06 -20.25
CA LEU A 211 9.07 8.52 -21.29
C LEU A 211 8.36 8.41 -22.64
N ILE A 212 7.12 7.91 -22.65
CA ILE A 212 6.28 7.85 -23.86
C ILE A 212 6.03 9.25 -24.40
N GLY A 213 5.69 10.20 -23.54
CA GLY A 213 5.47 11.60 -23.91
C GLY A 213 6.71 12.23 -24.54
N LEU A 214 7.89 11.97 -23.97
CA LEU A 214 9.15 12.43 -24.53
C LEU A 214 9.44 11.81 -25.90
N ALA A 215 9.23 10.51 -26.05
CA ALA A 215 9.41 9.83 -27.34
C ALA A 215 8.43 10.38 -28.39
N ALA A 216 7.18 10.59 -28.06
CA ALA A 216 6.19 11.21 -28.93
C ALA A 216 6.60 12.62 -29.37
N LEU A 217 7.16 13.42 -28.45
CA LEU A 217 7.66 14.76 -28.74
C LEU A 217 8.81 14.73 -29.75
N VAL A 218 9.74 13.78 -29.61
CA VAL A 218 10.85 13.61 -30.58
C VAL A 218 10.32 13.23 -31.96
N ILE A 219 9.40 12.28 -32.04
CA ILE A 219 8.78 11.85 -33.29
C ILE A 219 8.04 13.03 -33.97
N ALA A 220 7.27 13.78 -33.19
CA ALA A 220 6.57 14.96 -33.64
C ALA A 220 7.55 16.03 -34.18
N GLY A 221 8.68 16.26 -33.48
CA GLY A 221 9.73 17.18 -33.90
C GLY A 221 10.34 16.81 -35.25
N ILE A 222 10.60 15.51 -35.46
CA ILE A 222 11.09 15.00 -36.75
C ILE A 222 10.01 15.21 -37.85
N GLY A 223 8.75 14.93 -37.53
CA GLY A 223 7.64 15.15 -38.48
C GLY A 223 7.49 16.61 -38.88
N VAL A 224 7.54 17.54 -37.93
CA VAL A 224 7.51 18.98 -38.22
C VAL A 224 8.70 19.42 -39.05
N SER A 225 9.91 18.96 -38.70
CA SER A 225 11.13 19.28 -39.46
C SER A 225 11.03 18.84 -40.94
N ASN A 226 10.59 17.60 -41.17
CA ASN A 226 10.40 17.07 -42.53
C ASN A 226 9.27 17.81 -43.28
N GLY A 227 8.18 18.15 -42.60
CA GLY A 227 7.08 18.93 -43.16
C GLY A 227 7.52 20.32 -43.63
N VAL A 228 8.28 21.04 -42.80
CA VAL A 228 8.82 22.36 -43.12
C VAL A 228 9.83 22.28 -44.26
N ALA A 229 10.72 21.29 -44.26
CA ALA A 229 11.69 21.07 -45.34
C ALA A 229 10.99 20.80 -46.67
N SER A 230 10.00 19.92 -46.70
CA SER A 230 9.19 19.60 -47.89
C SER A 230 8.43 20.83 -48.43
N TYR A 231 7.81 21.58 -47.51
CA TYR A 231 7.12 22.83 -47.85
C TYR A 231 8.06 23.83 -48.52
N LEU A 232 9.24 24.08 -47.93
CA LEU A 232 10.24 25.01 -48.47
C LEU A 232 10.79 24.52 -49.83
N ALA A 233 10.99 23.20 -50.00
CA ALA A 233 11.41 22.62 -51.26
C ALA A 233 10.40 22.89 -52.40
N GLY A 234 9.10 22.78 -52.11
CA GLY A 234 8.03 23.11 -53.06
C GLY A 234 7.91 24.58 -53.42
N LYS A 235 8.48 25.48 -52.58
CA LYS A 235 8.48 26.93 -52.82
C LYS A 235 9.74 27.48 -53.50
N ARG A 236 10.68 26.61 -53.90
CA ARG A 236 11.97 27.00 -54.52
C ARG A 236 11.78 27.94 -55.70
N ASN A 237 10.84 27.69 -56.63
CA ASN A 237 10.60 28.52 -57.81
C ASN A 237 10.08 29.92 -57.40
N GLY A 238 9.18 30.01 -56.42
CA GLY A 238 8.70 31.30 -55.88
C GLY A 238 9.82 32.10 -55.19
N ILE A 239 10.68 31.42 -54.43
CA ILE A 239 11.85 32.03 -53.78
C ILE A 239 12.83 32.57 -54.86
N ALA A 240 13.08 31.83 -55.94
CA ALA A 240 13.91 32.27 -57.03
C ALA A 240 13.34 33.52 -57.73
N THR A 241 12.03 33.56 -57.98
CA THR A 241 11.35 34.72 -58.57
C THR A 241 11.49 35.96 -57.71
N LEU A 242 11.25 35.82 -56.35
CA LEU A 242 11.43 36.94 -55.42
C LEU A 242 12.88 37.48 -55.39
N LYS A 243 13.87 36.59 -55.51
CA LYS A 243 15.28 36.98 -55.58
C LYS A 243 15.59 37.76 -56.87
N VAL A 244 15.04 37.34 -58.00
CA VAL A 244 15.20 38.06 -59.28
C VAL A 244 14.56 39.46 -59.27
N LEU A 245 13.45 39.62 -58.50
CA LEU A 245 12.77 40.89 -58.25
C LEU A 245 13.48 41.78 -57.21
N GLY A 246 14.64 41.36 -56.70
CA GLY A 246 15.46 42.17 -55.80
C GLY A 246 15.19 41.96 -54.29
N ALA A 247 14.37 40.98 -53.91
CA ALA A 247 14.11 40.72 -52.47
C ALA A 247 15.38 40.17 -51.80
N SER A 248 15.70 40.72 -50.59
CA SER A 248 16.84 40.22 -49.84
C SER A 248 16.58 38.86 -49.24
N ALA A 249 17.64 38.08 -49.01
CA ALA A 249 17.51 36.77 -48.36
C ALA A 249 16.88 36.87 -46.94
N ALA A 250 17.08 38.02 -46.27
CA ALA A 250 16.48 38.28 -44.95
C ALA A 250 14.96 38.47 -45.03
N ASP A 251 14.48 39.18 -46.06
CA ASP A 251 13.03 39.42 -46.22
C ASP A 251 12.32 38.11 -46.60
N ILE A 252 12.89 37.35 -47.49
CA ILE A 252 12.37 36.01 -47.84
C ILE A 252 12.29 35.11 -46.61
N ALA A 253 13.37 35.02 -45.83
CA ALA A 253 13.40 34.21 -44.61
C ALA A 253 12.39 34.73 -43.55
N ARG A 254 12.15 36.03 -43.47
CA ARG A 254 11.16 36.62 -42.53
C ARG A 254 9.74 36.22 -42.94
N ILE A 255 9.40 36.28 -44.22
CA ILE A 255 8.08 35.91 -44.75
C ILE A 255 7.78 34.42 -44.41
N TYR A 256 8.70 33.52 -44.75
CA TYR A 256 8.47 32.10 -44.54
C TYR A 256 8.50 31.72 -43.06
N ARG A 257 9.31 32.35 -42.21
CA ARG A 257 9.29 32.18 -40.76
C ARG A 257 7.96 32.61 -40.14
N LEU A 258 7.41 33.76 -40.56
CA LEU A 258 6.09 34.22 -40.09
C LEU A 258 4.98 33.25 -40.53
N GLN A 259 5.04 32.76 -41.76
CA GLN A 259 4.04 31.84 -42.28
C GLN A 259 4.07 30.48 -41.57
N VAL A 260 5.25 29.88 -41.42
CA VAL A 260 5.41 28.60 -40.67
C VAL A 260 5.07 28.81 -39.22
N GLY A 261 5.47 29.94 -38.60
CA GLY A 261 5.15 30.28 -37.21
C GLY A 261 3.65 30.43 -36.94
N ALA A 262 2.93 31.07 -37.88
CA ALA A 262 1.46 31.20 -37.76
C ALA A 262 0.75 29.83 -37.78
N VAL A 263 1.15 28.94 -38.71
CA VAL A 263 0.61 27.58 -38.77
C VAL A 263 0.98 26.77 -37.53
N ALA A 264 2.21 26.90 -37.04
CA ALA A 264 2.65 26.24 -35.82
C ALA A 264 1.83 26.69 -34.58
N LEU A 265 1.56 28.01 -34.45
CA LEU A 265 0.73 28.55 -33.38
C LEU A 265 -0.71 27.99 -33.42
N LEU A 266 -1.30 27.90 -34.60
CA LEU A 266 -2.62 27.27 -34.78
C LEU A 266 -2.61 25.79 -34.40
N GLY A 267 -1.57 25.06 -34.76
CA GLY A 267 -1.39 23.67 -34.38
C GLY A 267 -1.23 23.48 -32.84
N ILE A 268 -0.43 24.35 -32.22
CA ILE A 268 -0.27 24.34 -30.75
C ILE A 268 -1.58 24.65 -30.04
N ALA A 269 -2.31 25.69 -30.49
CA ALA A 269 -3.60 26.06 -29.89
C ALA A 269 -4.63 24.90 -30.02
N ALA A 270 -4.72 24.29 -31.20
CA ALA A 270 -5.58 23.12 -31.40
C ALA A 270 -5.17 21.93 -30.52
N GLY A 271 -3.87 21.64 -30.42
CA GLY A 271 -3.36 20.58 -29.56
C GLY A 271 -3.63 20.80 -28.09
N LEU A 272 -3.51 22.04 -27.60
CA LEU A 272 -3.83 22.41 -26.22
C LEU A 272 -5.33 22.27 -25.93
N VAL A 273 -6.21 22.67 -26.86
CA VAL A 273 -7.66 22.53 -26.69
C VAL A 273 -8.07 21.05 -26.63
N VAL A 274 -7.51 20.22 -27.51
CA VAL A 274 -7.76 18.77 -27.50
C VAL A 274 -7.21 18.12 -26.23
N GLY A 275 -5.97 18.49 -25.84
CA GLY A 275 -5.34 17.94 -24.64
C GLY A 275 -6.02 18.34 -23.34
N ALA A 276 -6.55 19.57 -23.24
CA ALA A 276 -7.33 20.02 -22.08
C ALA A 276 -8.76 19.48 -22.05
N GLY A 277 -9.29 19.05 -23.18
CA GLY A 277 -10.66 18.50 -23.28
C GLY A 277 -10.75 16.98 -23.07
N LEU A 278 -9.60 16.28 -22.98
CA LEU A 278 -9.56 14.86 -22.60
C LEU A 278 -9.52 14.81 -21.06
N PRO A 279 -10.62 14.47 -20.37
CA PRO A 279 -10.62 14.32 -18.91
C PRO A 279 -9.75 13.13 -18.51
N PRO A 280 -9.14 13.19 -17.30
CA PRO A 280 -8.39 12.06 -16.74
C PRO A 280 -9.26 10.87 -16.40
#